data_81412541dd32b400f5a59ec1fb6ba794
#
_entry.id   81412541dd32b400f5a59ec1fb6ba794
#
_cell.length_a   1.000
_cell.length_b   1.000
_cell.length_c   1.000
_cell.angle_alpha   90.00
_cell.angle_beta   90.00
_cell.angle_gamma   90.00
#
_symmetry.space_group_name_H-M   'P 1'
#
loop_
_entity.id
_entity.type
_entity.pdbx_description
1 polymer ?
#
loop_
_entity_poly.entity_id
_entity_poly.type
_entity_poly.pdbx_seq_one_letter_code
_entity_poly.pdbx_strand_id
1 'polypeptide(L)'
;MLPEIARPIISKRPSGGFTLVEMIVAVSILALVAVLGWRGLDGIVRARVVLTNELEQTRSMQLTFAQMQSDSAHLAPATLIGARIALAVSSNGLTMIRMVFLDQQPTQMEVISYRLQNCVLKRQESMPTRDLAALDAAWQAAVNEIDVSTADSHPMAVQTDIASMRIRVWDQVFQNWKLVDPVTSSATPHAAAPVNWTGLEIALQLRAQDGLVVKTFFLGAA
;
A
#
# COMPACT_ATOMS: atom_id res chain seq x y z
N MET A 1 50.54 -49.20 -76.40
CA MET A 1 51.09 -48.23 -75.39
C MET A 1 49.89 -47.66 -74.66
N LEU A 2 49.50 -48.25 -73.48
CA LEU A 2 48.35 -47.85 -72.69
C LEU A 2 48.88 -47.08 -71.50
N PRO A 3 48.25 -45.94 -71.10
CA PRO A 3 48.73 -45.19 -69.95
C PRO A 3 48.18 -45.85 -68.64
N GLU A 4 49.10 -46.00 -67.71
CA GLU A 4 48.91 -46.51 -66.37
C GLU A 4 48.06 -45.47 -65.50
N ILE A 5 46.93 -45.92 -65.07
CA ILE A 5 46.00 -45.07 -64.25
C ILE A 5 46.50 -45.15 -62.79
N ALA A 6 47.10 -44.05 -62.29
CA ALA A 6 47.48 -43.89 -60.91
C ALA A 6 46.25 -43.90 -59.96
N ARG A 7 46.21 -44.86 -59.02
CA ARG A 7 45.22 -44.95 -57.97
C ARG A 7 45.46 -43.91 -56.89
N PRO A 8 44.44 -43.15 -56.45
CA PRO A 8 44.61 -42.22 -55.32
C PRO A 8 44.83 -43.00 -54.02
N ILE A 9 45.91 -42.64 -53.32
CA ILE A 9 46.19 -43.13 -51.94
C ILE A 9 45.28 -42.44 -51.00
N ILE A 10 44.18 -43.11 -50.52
CA ILE A 10 43.34 -42.68 -49.49
C ILE A 10 44.07 -42.78 -48.13
N SER A 11 44.64 -41.68 -47.68
CA SER A 11 45.21 -41.55 -46.33
C SER A 11 44.18 -41.83 -45.27
N LYS A 12 44.22 -42.99 -44.63
CA LYS A 12 43.42 -43.27 -43.42
C LYS A 12 43.87 -42.34 -42.28
N ARG A 13 43.03 -41.36 -41.91
CA ARG A 13 43.27 -40.57 -40.72
C ARG A 13 43.17 -41.50 -39.49
N PRO A 14 44.17 -41.45 -38.56
CA PRO A 14 44.10 -42.25 -37.36
C PRO A 14 42.90 -41.83 -36.55
N SER A 15 41.97 -42.75 -36.29
CA SER A 15 40.87 -42.55 -35.33
C SER A 15 41.46 -42.63 -33.91
N GLY A 16 41.85 -41.47 -33.35
CA GLY A 16 42.25 -41.36 -31.97
C GLY A 16 41.02 -41.60 -31.09
N GLY A 17 41.01 -42.67 -30.29
CA GLY A 17 40.01 -42.91 -29.26
C GLY A 17 40.25 -41.98 -28.07
N PHE A 18 39.15 -41.51 -27.42
CA PHE A 18 39.22 -40.70 -26.20
C PHE A 18 39.89 -41.49 -25.08
N THR A 19 40.79 -40.81 -24.36
CA THR A 19 41.41 -41.41 -23.17
C THR A 19 40.46 -41.29 -21.96
N LEU A 20 40.51 -42.21 -21.01
CA LEU A 20 39.73 -42.20 -19.78
C LEU A 20 39.99 -40.92 -18.99
N VAL A 21 41.20 -40.40 -18.98
CA VAL A 21 41.60 -39.16 -18.32
C VAL A 21 40.90 -37.95 -18.94
N GLU A 22 40.83 -37.88 -20.27
CA GLU A 22 40.16 -36.81 -21.00
C GLU A 22 38.65 -36.75 -20.68
N MET A 23 38.00 -37.90 -20.55
CA MET A 23 36.58 -38.01 -20.11
C MET A 23 36.40 -37.52 -18.68
N ILE A 24 37.29 -37.90 -17.75
CA ILE A 24 37.18 -37.43 -16.35
C ILE A 24 37.36 -35.92 -16.27
N VAL A 25 38.34 -35.34 -16.98
CA VAL A 25 38.58 -33.90 -17.01
C VAL A 25 37.38 -33.18 -17.61
N ALA A 26 36.82 -33.68 -18.72
CA ALA A 26 35.67 -33.06 -19.38
C ALA A 26 34.42 -33.05 -18.45
N VAL A 27 34.15 -34.17 -17.78
CA VAL A 27 33.05 -34.27 -16.81
C VAL A 27 33.25 -33.37 -15.58
N SER A 28 34.51 -33.25 -15.12
CA SER A 28 34.84 -32.35 -13.99
C SER A 28 34.62 -30.87 -14.35
N ILE A 29 35.03 -30.46 -15.53
CA ILE A 29 34.80 -29.10 -16.03
C ILE A 29 33.32 -28.85 -16.22
N LEU A 30 32.58 -29.79 -16.81
CA LEU A 30 31.13 -29.68 -17.00
C LEU A 30 30.42 -29.55 -15.65
N ALA A 31 30.79 -30.35 -14.65
CA ALA A 31 30.21 -30.26 -13.30
C ALA A 31 30.48 -28.90 -12.66
N LEU A 32 31.70 -28.37 -12.80
CA LEU A 32 32.03 -27.04 -12.28
C LEU A 32 31.20 -25.93 -12.94
N VAL A 33 31.07 -25.96 -14.27
CA VAL A 33 30.24 -25.00 -15.04
C VAL A 33 28.76 -25.13 -14.64
N ALA A 34 28.26 -26.35 -14.46
CA ALA A 34 26.89 -26.57 -14.02
C ALA A 34 26.60 -25.96 -12.62
N VAL A 35 27.52 -26.16 -11.66
CA VAL A 35 27.42 -25.59 -10.31
C VAL A 35 27.46 -24.06 -10.34
N LEU A 36 28.33 -23.45 -11.14
CA LEU A 36 28.44 -22.00 -11.29
C LEU A 36 27.18 -21.43 -11.96
N GLY A 37 26.67 -22.10 -12.99
CA GLY A 37 25.43 -21.73 -13.67
C GLY A 37 24.22 -21.76 -12.72
N TRP A 38 24.12 -22.81 -11.91
CA TRP A 38 23.06 -22.96 -10.91
C TRP A 38 23.10 -21.84 -9.85
N ARG A 39 24.30 -21.54 -9.32
CA ARG A 39 24.47 -20.45 -8.35
C ARG A 39 24.08 -19.09 -8.92
N GLY A 40 24.42 -18.83 -10.18
CA GLY A 40 24.01 -17.59 -10.87
C GLY A 40 22.49 -17.49 -11.01
N LEU A 41 21.84 -18.58 -11.43
CA LEU A 41 20.39 -18.63 -11.58
C LEU A 41 19.66 -18.44 -10.25
N ASP A 42 20.12 -19.12 -9.20
CA ASP A 42 19.55 -18.99 -7.85
C ASP A 42 19.63 -17.54 -7.33
N GLY A 43 20.73 -16.85 -7.59
CA GLY A 43 20.88 -15.42 -7.28
C GLY A 43 19.84 -14.53 -8.00
N ILE A 44 19.62 -14.79 -9.29
CA ILE A 44 18.61 -14.04 -10.08
C ILE A 44 17.19 -14.29 -9.56
N VAL A 45 16.85 -15.54 -9.24
CA VAL A 45 15.53 -15.89 -8.73
C VAL A 45 15.26 -15.19 -7.39
N ARG A 46 16.24 -15.22 -6.47
CA ARG A 46 16.10 -14.51 -5.18
C ARG A 46 15.96 -13.01 -5.36
N ALA A 47 16.77 -12.39 -6.19
CA ALA A 47 16.68 -10.96 -6.48
C ALA A 47 15.31 -10.60 -7.06
N ARG A 48 14.76 -11.42 -7.96
CA ARG A 48 13.42 -11.22 -8.52
C ARG A 48 12.33 -11.25 -7.46
N VAL A 49 12.37 -12.20 -6.52
CA VAL A 49 11.39 -12.29 -5.44
C VAL A 49 11.42 -11.05 -4.57
N VAL A 50 12.61 -10.58 -4.17
CA VAL A 50 12.76 -9.36 -3.35
C VAL A 50 12.20 -8.15 -4.09
N LEU A 51 12.59 -7.93 -5.35
CA LEU A 51 12.11 -6.81 -6.16
C LEU A 51 10.59 -6.84 -6.37
N THR A 52 10.01 -8.02 -6.58
CA THR A 52 8.56 -8.15 -6.73
C THR A 52 7.85 -7.74 -5.46
N ASN A 53 8.31 -8.18 -4.29
CA ASN A 53 7.74 -7.80 -3.00
C ASN A 53 7.84 -6.29 -2.73
N GLU A 54 8.98 -5.67 -3.06
CA GLU A 54 9.17 -4.21 -2.94
C GLU A 54 8.22 -3.43 -3.85
N LEU A 55 8.04 -3.90 -5.10
CA LEU A 55 7.09 -3.30 -6.04
C LEU A 55 5.65 -3.41 -5.55
N GLU A 56 5.25 -4.57 -5.04
CA GLU A 56 3.91 -4.78 -4.49
C GLU A 56 3.65 -3.88 -3.28
N GLN A 57 4.63 -3.75 -2.38
CA GLN A 57 4.55 -2.87 -1.22
C GLN A 57 4.43 -1.40 -1.63
N THR A 58 5.24 -0.96 -2.60
CA THR A 58 5.18 0.40 -3.15
C THR A 58 3.82 0.68 -3.79
N ARG A 59 3.31 -0.26 -4.59
CA ARG A 59 2.00 -0.14 -5.23
C ARG A 59 0.86 -0.06 -4.21
N SER A 60 0.88 -0.92 -3.21
CA SER A 60 -0.10 -0.93 -2.12
C SER A 60 -0.11 0.41 -1.38
N MET A 61 1.07 0.98 -1.09
CA MET A 61 1.20 2.30 -0.48
C MET A 61 0.62 3.42 -1.37
N GLN A 62 0.89 3.38 -2.68
CA GLN A 62 0.34 4.35 -3.62
C GLN A 62 -1.20 4.29 -3.66
N LEU A 63 -1.78 3.08 -3.69
CA LEU A 63 -3.22 2.89 -3.68
C LEU A 63 -3.84 3.37 -2.35
N THR A 64 -3.19 3.09 -1.23
CA THR A 64 -3.62 3.57 0.09
C THR A 64 -3.66 5.09 0.13
N PHE A 65 -2.62 5.77 -0.32
CA PHE A 65 -2.59 7.23 -0.37
C PHE A 65 -3.57 7.82 -1.40
N ALA A 66 -3.78 7.16 -2.53
CA ALA A 66 -4.79 7.58 -3.50
C ALA A 66 -6.20 7.50 -2.91
N GLN A 67 -6.50 6.43 -2.16
CA GLN A 67 -7.76 6.28 -1.46
C GLN A 67 -7.95 7.36 -0.39
N MET A 68 -6.92 7.61 0.45
CA MET A 68 -6.94 8.67 1.45
C MET A 68 -7.10 10.05 0.82
N GLN A 69 -6.50 10.29 -0.33
CA GLN A 69 -6.65 11.55 -1.08
C GLN A 69 -8.08 11.74 -1.56
N SER A 70 -8.69 10.70 -2.12
CA SER A 70 -10.09 10.73 -2.54
C SER A 70 -11.02 11.00 -1.35
N ASP A 71 -10.84 10.27 -0.24
CA ASP A 71 -11.66 10.45 0.96
C ASP A 71 -11.51 11.87 1.55
N SER A 72 -10.28 12.40 1.61
CA SER A 72 -9.99 13.75 2.10
C SER A 72 -10.55 14.85 1.20
N ALA A 73 -10.50 14.67 -0.12
CA ALA A 73 -11.03 15.63 -1.08
C ALA A 73 -12.56 15.77 -0.99
N HIS A 74 -13.25 14.67 -0.70
CA HIS A 74 -14.71 14.64 -0.54
C HIS A 74 -15.19 14.88 0.90
N LEU A 75 -14.35 15.45 1.76
CA LEU A 75 -14.74 15.78 3.14
C LEU A 75 -16.03 16.60 3.16
N ALA A 76 -16.99 16.20 3.99
CA ALA A 76 -18.29 16.86 4.04
C ALA A 76 -18.15 18.28 4.61
N PRO A 77 -18.67 19.32 3.90
CA PRO A 77 -18.64 20.69 4.38
C PRO A 77 -19.62 20.92 5.53
N ALA A 78 -19.33 21.89 6.39
CA ALA A 78 -20.19 22.26 7.52
C ALA A 78 -21.63 22.61 7.10
N THR A 79 -21.83 23.09 5.88
CA THR A 79 -23.16 23.40 5.33
C THR A 79 -24.09 22.19 5.25
N LEU A 80 -23.53 20.97 5.11
CA LEU A 80 -24.31 19.73 5.04
C LEU A 80 -24.43 19.05 6.40
N ILE A 81 -23.37 19.08 7.21
CA ILE A 81 -23.33 18.37 8.50
C ILE A 81 -23.67 19.26 9.72
N GLY A 82 -23.82 20.59 9.49
CA GLY A 82 -24.12 21.55 10.56
C GLY A 82 -22.94 21.70 11.54
N ALA A 83 -23.23 21.68 12.84
CA ALA A 83 -22.20 21.83 13.89
C ALA A 83 -21.42 20.55 14.19
N ARG A 84 -21.46 19.54 13.31
CA ARG A 84 -20.74 18.28 13.48
C ARG A 84 -19.28 18.41 13.10
N ILE A 85 -18.44 17.55 13.69
CA ILE A 85 -17.03 17.45 13.38
C ILE A 85 -16.89 16.59 12.12
N ALA A 86 -16.33 17.15 11.04
CA ALA A 86 -16.09 16.41 9.80
C ALA A 86 -14.86 15.50 9.86
N LEU A 87 -13.87 15.81 10.72
CA LEU A 87 -12.60 15.08 10.84
C LEU A 87 -12.20 14.99 12.32
N ALA A 88 -11.98 13.79 12.81
CA ALA A 88 -11.39 13.51 14.11
C ALA A 88 -10.11 12.68 13.94
N VAL A 89 -9.11 12.98 14.75
CA VAL A 89 -7.81 12.28 14.75
C VAL A 89 -7.61 11.64 16.13
N SER A 90 -7.15 10.40 16.13
CA SER A 90 -6.73 9.67 17.33
C SER A 90 -5.26 9.28 17.24
N SER A 91 -4.71 8.72 18.31
CA SER A 91 -3.31 8.29 18.37
C SER A 91 -2.95 7.22 17.32
N ASN A 92 -3.92 6.42 16.90
CA ASN A 92 -3.75 5.28 16.00
C ASN A 92 -4.62 5.36 14.74
N GLY A 93 -5.29 6.49 14.49
CA GLY A 93 -6.16 6.61 13.33
C GLY A 93 -6.83 7.96 13.15
N LEU A 94 -7.68 8.01 12.15
CA LEU A 94 -8.52 9.16 11.84
C LEU A 94 -9.91 8.68 11.44
N THR A 95 -10.90 9.51 11.72
CA THR A 95 -12.30 9.31 11.33
C THR A 95 -12.79 10.56 10.62
N MET A 96 -13.46 10.42 9.49
CA MET A 96 -13.98 11.55 8.71
C MET A 96 -15.37 11.27 8.16
N ILE A 97 -16.13 12.34 7.92
CA ILE A 97 -17.40 12.29 7.19
C ILE A 97 -17.10 12.74 5.76
N ARG A 98 -17.43 11.90 4.78
CA ARG A 98 -17.29 12.27 3.37
C ARG A 98 -18.62 12.28 2.63
N MET A 99 -18.68 13.01 1.55
CA MET A 99 -19.78 12.99 0.59
C MET A 99 -19.65 11.81 -0.38
N VAL A 100 -20.77 11.19 -0.69
CA VAL A 100 -20.90 10.13 -1.69
C VAL A 100 -21.82 10.60 -2.79
N PHE A 101 -21.35 10.54 -4.01
CA PHE A 101 -22.10 10.89 -5.21
C PHE A 101 -22.44 9.61 -5.96
N LEU A 102 -23.73 9.28 -6.02
CA LEU A 102 -24.25 8.15 -6.79
C LEU A 102 -25.02 8.70 -7.98
N ASP A 103 -24.90 8.05 -9.13
CA ASP A 103 -25.62 8.46 -10.35
C ASP A 103 -27.13 8.50 -10.08
N GLN A 104 -27.74 9.63 -10.44
CA GLN A 104 -29.19 9.89 -10.32
C GLN A 104 -29.74 9.83 -8.87
N GLN A 105 -28.88 9.86 -7.87
CA GLN A 105 -29.29 9.92 -6.47
C GLN A 105 -28.80 11.23 -5.83
N PRO A 106 -29.57 11.75 -4.86
CA PRO A 106 -29.10 12.89 -4.07
C PRO A 106 -27.84 12.53 -3.30
N THR A 107 -26.94 13.50 -3.12
CA THR A 107 -25.71 13.36 -2.31
C THR A 107 -26.01 12.74 -0.95
N GLN A 108 -25.24 11.74 -0.59
CA GLN A 108 -25.28 11.04 0.70
C GLN A 108 -23.99 11.30 1.45
N MET A 109 -23.97 10.96 2.71
CA MET A 109 -22.78 11.08 3.58
C MET A 109 -22.47 9.72 4.20
N GLU A 110 -21.21 9.45 4.41
CA GLU A 110 -20.76 8.26 5.12
C GLU A 110 -19.58 8.58 6.03
N VAL A 111 -19.38 7.76 7.04
CA VAL A 111 -18.27 7.84 7.96
C VAL A 111 -17.19 6.88 7.50
N ILE A 112 -15.98 7.41 7.30
CA ILE A 112 -14.78 6.63 6.99
C ILE A 112 -13.87 6.65 8.20
N SER A 113 -13.32 5.51 8.57
CA SER A 113 -12.25 5.43 9.57
C SER A 113 -11.03 4.70 9.03
N TYR A 114 -9.86 5.22 9.35
CA TYR A 114 -8.56 4.60 9.14
C TYR A 114 -7.95 4.30 10.50
N ARG A 115 -7.52 3.06 10.72
CA ARG A 115 -6.97 2.61 11.99
C ARG A 115 -5.75 1.74 11.80
N LEU A 116 -4.70 2.04 12.56
CA LEU A 116 -3.52 1.19 12.65
C LEU A 116 -3.70 0.21 13.81
N GLN A 117 -3.89 -1.06 13.50
CA GLN A 117 -4.02 -2.15 14.47
C GLN A 117 -3.12 -3.31 14.07
N ASN A 118 -2.32 -3.82 14.99
CA ASN A 118 -1.41 -4.97 14.76
C ASN A 118 -0.53 -4.80 13.50
N CYS A 119 0.01 -3.59 13.29
CA CYS A 119 0.83 -3.25 12.13
C CYS A 119 0.10 -3.31 10.78
N VAL A 120 -1.23 -3.33 10.80
CA VAL A 120 -2.09 -3.29 9.62
C VAL A 120 -2.93 -2.03 9.68
N LEU A 121 -2.84 -1.22 8.63
CA LEU A 121 -3.72 -0.08 8.43
C LEU A 121 -5.02 -0.60 7.81
N LYS A 122 -6.09 -0.44 8.55
CA LYS A 122 -7.45 -0.84 8.14
C LYS A 122 -8.26 0.40 7.79
N ARG A 123 -9.08 0.28 6.76
CA ARG A 123 -10.10 1.25 6.37
C ARG A 123 -11.46 0.62 6.58
N GLN A 124 -12.36 1.35 7.19
CA GLN A 124 -13.75 0.95 7.36
C GLN A 124 -14.65 2.10 6.92
N GLU A 125 -15.75 1.79 6.26
CA GLU A 125 -16.77 2.73 5.83
C GLU A 125 -18.13 2.34 6.39
N SER A 126 -18.95 3.34 6.75
CA SER A 126 -20.32 3.11 7.12
C SER A 126 -21.22 3.04 5.89
N MET A 127 -22.47 2.64 6.06
CA MET A 127 -23.44 2.77 4.97
C MET A 127 -23.70 4.25 4.68
N PRO A 128 -23.74 4.63 3.38
CA PRO A 128 -24.11 5.98 2.98
C PRO A 128 -25.52 6.33 3.45
N THR A 129 -25.69 7.52 4.02
CA THR A 129 -26.98 7.97 4.57
C THR A 129 -27.21 9.46 4.32
N ARG A 130 -28.46 9.87 4.39
CA ARG A 130 -28.90 11.28 4.46
C ARG A 130 -29.52 11.62 5.81
N ASP A 131 -29.71 10.62 6.64
CA ASP A 131 -30.21 10.80 7.99
C ASP A 131 -29.05 11.18 8.92
N LEU A 132 -29.15 12.35 9.52
CA LEU A 132 -28.15 12.86 10.45
C LEU A 132 -28.07 12.05 11.75
N ALA A 133 -29.16 11.42 12.19
CA ALA A 133 -29.14 10.57 13.38
C ALA A 133 -28.40 9.25 13.10
N ALA A 134 -28.60 8.65 11.92
CA ALA A 134 -27.85 7.49 11.48
C ALA A 134 -26.35 7.82 11.29
N LEU A 135 -26.04 9.02 10.77
CA LEU A 135 -24.67 9.50 10.63
C LEU A 135 -23.99 9.68 12.00
N ASP A 136 -24.70 10.23 13.00
CA ASP A 136 -24.20 10.37 14.37
C ASP A 136 -23.92 9.01 15.02
N ALA A 137 -24.81 8.04 14.82
CA ALA A 137 -24.60 6.67 15.32
C ALA A 137 -23.37 6.02 14.69
N ALA A 138 -23.19 6.15 13.36
CA ALA A 138 -22.03 5.64 12.64
C ALA A 138 -20.73 6.34 13.10
N TRP A 139 -20.77 7.66 13.34
CA TRP A 139 -19.64 8.42 13.87
C TRP A 139 -19.22 7.93 15.25
N GLN A 140 -20.19 7.77 16.17
CA GLN A 140 -19.91 7.27 17.52
C GLN A 140 -19.33 5.85 17.50
N ALA A 141 -19.86 4.98 16.66
CA ALA A 141 -19.34 3.64 16.48
C ALA A 141 -17.88 3.67 16.00
N ALA A 142 -17.59 4.51 15.01
CA ALA A 142 -16.26 4.66 14.46
C ALA A 142 -15.25 5.27 15.46
N VAL A 143 -15.64 6.30 16.23
CA VAL A 143 -14.75 6.94 17.21
C VAL A 143 -14.51 6.05 18.43
N ASN A 144 -15.53 5.33 18.91
CA ASN A 144 -15.41 4.45 20.07
C ASN A 144 -14.80 3.08 19.75
N GLU A 145 -14.32 2.87 18.51
CA GLU A 145 -13.71 1.60 18.08
C GLU A 145 -14.66 0.39 18.24
N ILE A 146 -15.96 0.66 18.27
CA ILE A 146 -16.93 -0.41 18.27
C ILE A 146 -16.90 -1.05 16.89
N ASP A 147 -16.48 -2.29 16.84
CA ASP A 147 -16.48 -3.09 15.62
C ASP A 147 -17.94 -3.38 15.24
N VAL A 148 -18.57 -2.41 14.60
CA VAL A 148 -19.90 -2.58 14.03
C VAL A 148 -19.71 -3.31 12.71
N SER A 149 -19.29 -4.57 12.81
CA SER A 149 -19.32 -5.48 11.68
C SER A 149 -20.78 -5.86 11.41
N THR A 150 -21.53 -4.92 10.86
CA THR A 150 -22.75 -5.26 10.14
C THR A 150 -22.37 -5.97 8.86
N ALA A 151 -23.24 -6.80 8.31
CA ALA A 151 -22.96 -7.60 7.12
C ALA A 151 -22.41 -6.79 5.92
N ASP A 152 -22.57 -5.46 5.95
CA ASP A 152 -22.21 -4.53 4.87
C ASP A 152 -21.01 -3.60 5.19
N SER A 153 -20.43 -3.67 6.39
CA SER A 153 -19.33 -2.79 6.82
C SER A 153 -18.18 -3.59 7.42
N HIS A 154 -17.36 -4.17 6.56
CA HIS A 154 -16.18 -4.92 7.00
C HIS A 154 -14.91 -4.05 6.91
N PRO A 155 -14.07 -4.01 7.96
CA PRO A 155 -12.80 -3.33 7.90
C PRO A 155 -11.89 -4.01 6.86
N MET A 156 -11.44 -3.26 5.87
CA MET A 156 -10.55 -3.72 4.82
C MET A 156 -9.10 -3.34 5.16
N ALA A 157 -8.19 -4.30 5.10
CA ALA A 157 -6.77 -4.01 5.21
C ALA A 157 -6.31 -3.28 3.94
N VAL A 158 -5.81 -2.04 4.09
CA VAL A 158 -5.32 -1.23 2.96
C VAL A 158 -3.81 -1.23 2.86
N GLN A 159 -3.10 -1.43 3.99
CA GLN A 159 -1.65 -1.55 4.03
C GLN A 159 -1.22 -2.42 5.19
N THR A 160 -0.22 -3.28 4.96
CA THR A 160 0.41 -4.12 5.98
C THR A 160 1.80 -3.60 6.32
N ASP A 161 2.40 -4.16 7.36
CA ASP A 161 3.77 -3.86 7.80
C ASP A 161 4.04 -2.40 8.17
N ILE A 162 3.04 -1.71 8.72
CA ILE A 162 3.17 -0.37 9.25
C ILE A 162 3.64 -0.42 10.71
N ALA A 163 4.81 0.16 10.98
CA ALA A 163 5.35 0.26 12.34
C ALA A 163 4.69 1.40 13.13
N SER A 164 4.47 2.54 12.48
CA SER A 164 3.84 3.71 13.12
C SER A 164 3.11 4.59 12.12
N MET A 165 2.11 5.31 12.60
CA MET A 165 1.39 6.33 11.85
C MET A 165 1.41 7.64 12.65
N ARG A 166 1.70 8.74 11.97
CA ARG A 166 1.68 10.08 12.54
C ARG A 166 0.80 10.98 11.71
N ILE A 167 -0.06 11.74 12.35
CA ILE A 167 -1.05 12.58 11.69
C ILE A 167 -0.87 14.02 12.17
N ARG A 168 -0.77 14.95 11.24
CA ARG A 168 -0.77 16.40 11.50
C ARG A 168 -1.85 17.05 10.65
N VAL A 169 -2.40 18.13 11.16
CA VAL A 169 -3.40 18.95 10.45
C VAL A 169 -2.89 20.37 10.27
N TRP A 170 -3.22 20.97 9.13
CA TRP A 170 -2.94 22.37 8.87
C TRP A 170 -4.06 23.22 9.44
N ASP A 171 -3.73 24.03 10.42
CA ASP A 171 -4.65 24.99 11.03
C ASP A 171 -4.59 26.31 10.26
N GLN A 172 -5.69 26.66 9.61
CA GLN A 172 -5.79 27.90 8.81
C GLN A 172 -5.65 29.17 9.65
N VAL A 173 -6.09 29.14 10.91
CA VAL A 173 -6.06 30.31 11.79
C VAL A 173 -4.63 30.60 12.26
N PHE A 174 -3.92 29.57 12.67
CA PHE A 174 -2.55 29.70 13.18
C PHE A 174 -1.48 29.51 12.10
N GLN A 175 -1.87 29.17 10.88
CA GLN A 175 -0.99 28.93 9.73
C GLN A 175 0.20 28.01 10.05
N ASN A 176 -0.06 26.93 10.77
CA ASN A 176 0.95 25.95 11.12
C ASN A 176 0.42 24.52 11.12
N TRP A 177 1.34 23.56 11.02
CA TRP A 177 1.06 22.14 11.21
C TRP A 177 0.96 21.83 12.69
N LYS A 178 -0.17 21.29 13.12
CA LYS A 178 -0.37 20.83 14.51
C LYS A 178 -0.44 19.31 14.55
N LEU A 179 0.27 18.75 15.51
CA LEU A 179 -0.01 17.38 15.94
C LEU A 179 -1.34 17.42 16.70
N VAL A 180 -2.30 16.61 16.30
CA VAL A 180 -3.58 16.56 17.00
C VAL A 180 -3.44 15.63 18.19
N ASP A 181 -3.55 16.20 19.39
CA ASP A 181 -3.62 15.39 20.59
C ASP A 181 -4.94 14.60 20.63
N PRO A 182 -4.89 13.30 20.93
CA PRO A 182 -6.10 12.46 20.93
C PRO A 182 -7.18 12.92 21.92
N VAL A 183 -6.84 13.78 22.85
CA VAL A 183 -7.76 14.34 23.86
C VAL A 183 -8.68 15.43 23.29
N THR A 184 -8.31 16.07 22.18
CA THR A 184 -9.11 17.14 21.56
C THR A 184 -10.22 16.64 20.64
N SER A 185 -10.22 15.38 20.25
CA SER A 185 -11.33 14.75 19.52
C SER A 185 -12.33 14.14 20.51
N SER A 186 -12.97 15.00 21.31
CA SER A 186 -14.01 14.54 22.24
C SER A 186 -15.13 13.80 21.52
N ALA A 187 -15.56 12.70 22.15
CA ALA A 187 -16.53 11.74 21.65
C ALA A 187 -17.94 12.30 21.32
N THR A 188 -18.17 13.59 21.50
CA THR A 188 -19.47 14.21 21.20
C THR A 188 -19.39 14.99 19.90
N PRO A 189 -20.15 14.61 18.86
CA PRO A 189 -20.13 15.26 17.55
C PRO A 189 -20.49 16.76 17.58
N HIS A 190 -21.12 17.21 18.64
CA HIS A 190 -21.71 18.56 18.80
C HIS A 190 -20.92 19.53 19.69
N ALA A 191 -19.78 19.14 20.26
CA ALA A 191 -19.13 19.91 21.32
C ALA A 191 -17.88 20.70 20.91
N ALA A 192 -17.41 20.57 19.69
CA ALA A 192 -16.21 21.27 19.24
C ALA A 192 -16.57 22.48 18.37
N ALA A 193 -15.86 23.60 18.60
CA ALA A 193 -15.87 24.72 17.66
C ALA A 193 -15.49 24.24 16.25
N PRO A 194 -16.05 24.85 15.17
CA PRO A 194 -15.71 24.46 13.83
C PRO A 194 -14.20 24.59 13.64
N VAL A 195 -13.57 23.47 13.38
CA VAL A 195 -12.10 23.40 13.22
C VAL A 195 -11.81 23.75 11.77
N ASN A 196 -11.08 24.85 11.54
CA ASN A 196 -10.71 25.31 10.21
C ASN A 196 -9.43 24.58 9.74
N TRP A 197 -9.50 23.26 9.65
CA TRP A 197 -8.43 22.47 9.06
C TRP A 197 -8.61 22.40 7.55
N THR A 198 -7.57 22.77 6.81
CA THR A 198 -7.57 22.75 5.34
C THR A 198 -6.57 21.78 4.76
N GLY A 199 -5.69 21.23 5.59
CA GLY A 199 -4.70 20.24 5.20
C GLY A 199 -4.57 19.11 6.20
N LEU A 200 -4.27 17.93 5.69
CA LEU A 200 -4.00 16.72 6.45
C LEU A 200 -2.66 16.15 5.99
N GLU A 201 -1.74 15.90 6.91
CA GLU A 201 -0.49 15.21 6.63
C GLU A 201 -0.47 13.88 7.37
N ILE A 202 -0.19 12.83 6.64
CA ILE A 202 -0.06 11.47 7.17
C ILE A 202 1.35 10.98 6.88
N ALA A 203 2.07 10.59 7.92
CA ALA A 203 3.38 9.97 7.85
C ALA A 203 3.27 8.52 8.31
N LEU A 204 3.59 7.59 7.42
CA LEU A 204 3.60 6.15 7.68
C LEU A 204 5.04 5.65 7.70
N GLN A 205 5.39 4.87 8.71
CA GLN A 205 6.66 4.16 8.79
C GLN A 205 6.42 2.68 8.52
N LEU A 206 7.11 2.13 7.53
CA LEU A 206 7.11 0.70 7.27
C LEU A 206 8.13 0.00 8.17
N ARG A 207 7.84 -1.24 8.60
CA ARG A 207 8.75 -2.03 9.43
C ARG A 207 10.08 -2.36 8.77
N ALA A 208 10.06 -2.57 7.46
CA ALA A 208 11.24 -2.94 6.68
C ALA A 208 12.10 -1.74 6.24
N GLN A 209 11.66 -0.50 6.51
CA GLN A 209 12.32 0.72 6.05
C GLN A 209 12.51 1.69 7.21
N ASP A 210 13.69 2.28 7.31
CA ASP A 210 13.99 3.28 8.35
C ASP A 210 13.39 4.66 8.04
N GLY A 211 12.79 4.85 6.86
CA GLY A 211 12.22 6.11 6.40
C GLY A 211 10.72 6.24 6.68
N LEU A 212 10.28 7.50 6.86
CA LEU A 212 8.87 7.87 6.88
C LEU A 212 8.39 8.21 5.47
N VAL A 213 7.30 7.60 5.05
CA VAL A 213 6.59 8.00 3.83
C VAL A 213 5.55 9.03 4.22
N VAL A 214 5.74 10.26 3.79
CA VAL A 214 4.89 11.41 4.15
C VAL A 214 4.04 11.83 2.95
N LYS A 215 2.76 12.02 3.17
CA LYS A 215 1.83 12.54 2.17
C LYS A 215 0.93 13.61 2.78
N THR A 216 0.74 14.70 2.02
CA THR A 216 -0.15 15.80 2.38
C THR A 216 -1.38 15.78 1.49
N PHE A 217 -2.53 16.03 2.08
CA PHE A 217 -3.84 16.05 1.42
C PHE A 217 -4.53 17.39 1.70
N PHE A 218 -5.25 17.91 0.72
CA PHE A 218 -6.19 19.01 0.92
C PHE A 218 -7.52 18.45 1.38
N LEU A 219 -8.16 19.14 2.32
CA LEU A 219 -9.45 18.77 2.88
C LEU A 219 -10.57 19.51 2.16
N GLY A 220 -11.59 18.77 1.67
CA GLY A 220 -12.76 19.35 1.03
C GLY A 220 -12.44 20.08 -0.29
N ALA A 221 -11.49 19.57 -1.09
CA ALA A 221 -11.04 20.19 -2.34
C ALA A 221 -11.73 19.60 -3.59
N ALA A 222 -12.79 18.81 -3.43
CA ALA A 222 -13.56 18.21 -4.53
C ALA A 222 -14.67 19.11 -5.04
#